data_9e1633b10cfd2489f6b3519135387116
#
_entry.id   9e1633b10cfd2489f6b3519135387116
#
_cell.length_a   1.000
_cell.length_b   1.000
_cell.length_c   1.000
_cell.angle_alpha   90.00
_cell.angle_beta   90.00
_cell.angle_gamma   90.00
#
_symmetry.space_group_name_H-M   'P 1'
#
loop_
_entity.id
_entity.type
_entity.pdbx_description
1 polymer ?
#
loop_
_entity_poly.entity_id
_entity_poly.type
_entity_poly.pdbx_seq_one_letter_code
_entity_poly.pdbx_strand_id
1 'polypeptide(L)'
;MAKQTNTLRIIAGEHRGRKLNFVDAPNLRPTPDRMRETLFNWLQPVIYDARCLDLFAGSGALGLEALSRGASGVVFVEKDAKAAQRLNENLQLLSYYNIKFQTKTDLTLFHGEPDLFY
;
A
#
# COMPACT_ATOMS: atom_id res chain seq x y z
N MET A 1 20.65 -18.85 10.01
CA MET A 1 20.11 -18.48 8.71
C MET A 1 19.73 -17.01 8.69
N ALA A 2 20.25 -16.29 7.74
CA ALA A 2 19.87 -14.89 7.60
C ALA A 2 18.39 -14.79 7.22
N LYS A 3 17.66 -13.96 7.95
CA LYS A 3 16.30 -13.60 7.55
C LYS A 3 16.34 -12.94 6.18
N GLN A 4 15.63 -13.48 5.22
CA GLN A 4 15.45 -12.79 3.96
C GLN A 4 14.65 -11.53 4.21
N THR A 5 15.27 -10.39 3.95
CA THR A 5 14.57 -9.12 3.99
C THR A 5 13.91 -8.92 2.64
N ASN A 6 12.59 -8.96 2.62
CA ASN A 6 11.85 -8.67 1.40
C ASN A 6 11.77 -7.17 1.20
N THR A 7 12.00 -6.73 -0.02
CA THR A 7 11.90 -5.32 -0.37
C THR A 7 10.88 -5.13 -1.48
N LEU A 8 10.17 -4.02 -1.42
CA LEU A 8 9.36 -3.56 -2.54
C LEU A 8 9.92 -2.22 -3.03
N ARG A 9 9.82 -1.98 -4.32
CA ARG A 9 10.26 -0.74 -4.93
C ARG A 9 9.05 0.03 -5.45
N ILE A 10 8.98 1.31 -5.13
CA ILE A 10 7.98 2.20 -5.71
C ILE A 10 8.40 2.50 -7.15
N ILE A 11 7.47 2.30 -8.09
CA ILE A 11 7.77 2.32 -9.52
C ILE A 11 7.76 3.73 -10.06
N ALA A 12 6.76 4.52 -9.68
CA ALA A 12 6.58 5.85 -10.26
C ALA A 12 6.06 6.84 -9.21
N GLY A 13 5.99 8.11 -9.59
CA GLY A 13 5.45 9.18 -8.76
C GLY A 13 6.47 9.83 -7.86
N GLU A 14 5.99 10.43 -6.78
CA GLU A 14 6.78 11.23 -5.84
C GLU A 14 7.95 10.45 -5.24
N HIS A 15 7.73 9.17 -4.94
CA HIS A 15 8.74 8.31 -4.30
C HIS A 15 9.33 7.28 -5.24
N ARG A 16 9.33 7.57 -6.53
CA ARG A 16 9.89 6.67 -7.55
C ARG A 16 11.28 6.18 -7.17
N GLY A 17 11.49 4.87 -7.28
CA GLY A 17 12.77 4.22 -7.02
C GLY A 17 13.04 3.93 -5.55
N ARG A 18 12.18 4.39 -4.63
CA ARG A 18 12.35 4.15 -3.21
C ARG A 18 12.13 2.67 -2.90
N LYS A 19 13.05 2.09 -2.14
CA LYS A 19 12.94 0.70 -1.69
C LYS A 19 12.50 0.68 -0.24
N LEU A 20 11.52 -0.16 0.07
CA LEU A 20 10.97 -0.31 1.39
C LEU A 20 11.04 -1.77 1.81
N ASN A 21 11.33 -2.01 3.08
CA ASN A 21 11.36 -3.36 3.62
C ASN A 21 9.97 -3.75 4.11
N PHE A 22 9.61 -5.01 3.90
CA PHE A 22 8.39 -5.55 4.48
C PHE A 22 8.66 -6.89 5.17
N VAL A 23 7.74 -7.27 6.04
CA VAL A 23 7.86 -8.50 6.82
C VAL A 23 7.32 -9.66 5.99
N ASP A 24 8.11 -10.74 5.91
CA ASP A 24 7.65 -11.98 5.32
C ASP A 24 6.70 -12.65 6.32
N ALA A 25 5.46 -12.84 5.93
CA ALA A 25 4.43 -13.47 6.75
C ALA A 25 3.77 -14.60 5.97
N PRO A 26 3.25 -15.62 6.67
CA PRO A 26 2.50 -16.69 5.99
C PRO A 26 1.37 -16.10 5.16
N ASN A 27 1.26 -16.57 3.92
CA ASN A 27 0.25 -16.12 2.95
C ASN A 27 0.40 -14.68 2.48
N LEU A 28 1.49 -14.01 2.86
CA LEU A 28 1.77 -12.66 2.38
C LEU A 28 2.63 -12.77 1.12
N ARG A 29 2.02 -12.51 -0.03
CA ARG A 29 2.73 -12.46 -1.30
C ARG A 29 2.71 -11.04 -1.82
N PRO A 30 3.87 -10.39 -1.97
CA PRO A 30 3.90 -9.07 -2.57
C PRO A 30 3.49 -9.16 -4.03
N THR A 31 2.78 -8.14 -4.49
CA THR A 31 2.45 -8.01 -5.91
C THR A 31 3.74 -7.74 -6.69
N PRO A 32 4.08 -8.55 -7.70
CA PRO A 32 5.30 -8.30 -8.47
C PRO A 32 5.31 -6.91 -9.11
N ASP A 33 6.49 -6.33 -9.24
CA ASP A 33 6.67 -4.99 -9.79
C ASP A 33 5.99 -4.83 -11.15
N ARG A 34 6.14 -5.85 -12.02
CA ARG A 34 5.57 -5.80 -13.37
C ARG A 34 4.04 -5.75 -13.37
N MET A 35 3.42 -6.56 -12.50
CA MET A 35 1.95 -6.53 -12.37
C MET A 35 1.47 -5.20 -11.84
N ARG A 36 2.17 -4.68 -10.85
CA ARG A 36 1.85 -3.40 -10.24
C ARG A 36 2.00 -2.26 -11.23
N GLU A 37 3.06 -2.28 -12.03
CA GLU A 37 3.29 -1.32 -13.10
C GLU A 37 2.14 -1.34 -14.13
N THR A 38 1.77 -2.52 -14.60
CA THR A 38 0.68 -2.67 -15.57
C THR A 38 -0.63 -2.15 -15.02
N LEU A 39 -0.97 -2.52 -13.78
CA LEU A 39 -2.20 -2.08 -13.12
C LEU A 39 -2.24 -0.55 -13.04
N PHE A 40 -1.18 0.08 -12.56
CA PHE A 40 -1.16 1.52 -12.36
C PHE A 40 -1.03 2.30 -13.66
N ASN A 41 -0.47 1.72 -14.70
CA ASN A 41 -0.54 2.32 -16.02
C ASN A 41 -1.98 2.43 -16.51
N TRP A 42 -2.81 1.41 -16.22
CA TRP A 42 -4.24 1.46 -16.53
C TRP A 42 -4.98 2.47 -15.66
N LEU A 43 -4.58 2.61 -14.39
CA LEU A 43 -5.24 3.52 -13.45
C LEU A 43 -4.73 4.97 -13.56
N GLN A 44 -3.68 5.21 -14.34
CA GLN A 44 -3.05 6.52 -14.42
C GLN A 44 -4.02 7.68 -14.66
N PRO A 45 -5.04 7.54 -15.54
CA PRO A 45 -6.00 8.63 -15.75
C PRO A 45 -6.87 8.96 -14.54
N VAL A 46 -7.01 8.06 -13.59
CA VAL A 46 -7.95 8.21 -12.46
C VAL A 46 -7.27 8.18 -11.08
N ILE A 47 -5.97 7.88 -11.02
CA ILE A 47 -5.29 7.70 -9.72
C ILE A 47 -5.02 9.03 -9.01
N TYR A 48 -4.74 10.09 -9.74
CA TYR A 48 -4.44 11.39 -9.13
C TYR A 48 -5.65 11.87 -8.35
N ASP A 49 -5.41 12.26 -7.11
CA ASP A 49 -6.43 12.74 -6.17
C ASP A 49 -7.52 11.71 -5.82
N ALA A 50 -7.33 10.43 -6.19
CA ALA A 50 -8.29 9.37 -5.88
C ALA A 50 -8.24 8.97 -4.41
N ARG A 51 -9.38 8.54 -3.89
CA ARG A 51 -9.47 7.89 -2.59
C ARG A 51 -9.48 6.39 -2.80
N CYS A 52 -8.54 5.70 -2.17
CA CYS A 52 -8.32 4.27 -2.41
C CYS A 52 -8.61 3.45 -1.16
N LEU A 53 -9.05 2.23 -1.37
CA LEU A 53 -9.25 1.25 -0.30
C LEU A 53 -8.47 -0.01 -0.66
N ASP A 54 -7.47 -0.34 0.16
CA ASP A 54 -6.65 -1.53 0.01
C ASP A 54 -7.08 -2.54 1.09
N LEU A 55 -7.93 -3.49 0.70
CA LEU A 55 -8.59 -4.42 1.63
C LEU A 55 -7.66 -5.49 2.19
N PHE A 56 -6.62 -5.85 1.47
CA PHE A 56 -5.66 -6.88 1.87
C PHE A 56 -4.27 -6.32 1.68
N ALA A 57 -3.93 -5.33 2.50
CA ALA A 57 -2.78 -4.48 2.25
C ALA A 57 -1.45 -5.23 2.22
N GLY A 58 -1.26 -6.20 3.10
CA GLY A 58 -0.02 -6.94 3.17
C GLY A 58 1.17 -6.02 3.35
N SER A 59 2.08 -6.02 2.38
CA SER A 59 3.23 -5.10 2.36
C SER A 59 2.84 -3.64 2.11
N GLY A 60 1.61 -3.41 1.65
CA GLY A 60 1.15 -2.08 1.25
C GLY A 60 1.56 -1.68 -0.16
N ALA A 61 2.05 -2.63 -0.96
CA ALA A 61 2.60 -2.33 -2.28
C ALA A 61 1.64 -1.54 -3.17
N LEU A 62 0.37 -1.93 -3.21
CA LEU A 62 -0.61 -1.26 -4.06
C LEU A 62 -0.95 0.14 -3.55
N GLY A 63 -1.26 0.26 -2.26
CA GLY A 63 -1.63 1.56 -1.69
C GLY A 63 -0.46 2.55 -1.65
N LEU A 64 0.74 2.06 -1.38
CA LEU A 64 1.94 2.91 -1.40
C LEU A 64 2.23 3.42 -2.81
N GLU A 65 2.05 2.57 -3.82
CA GLU A 65 2.18 2.99 -5.21
C GLU A 65 1.13 4.05 -5.57
N ALA A 66 -0.12 3.85 -5.15
CA ALA A 66 -1.19 4.80 -5.36
C ALA A 66 -0.86 6.16 -4.75
N LEU A 67 -0.40 6.20 -3.50
CA LEU A 67 -0.01 7.44 -2.84
C LEU A 67 1.13 8.13 -3.57
N SER A 68 2.14 7.37 -3.99
CA SER A 68 3.27 7.92 -4.73
C SER A 68 2.85 8.55 -6.05
N ARG A 69 1.83 8.01 -6.69
CA ARG A 69 1.30 8.53 -7.97
C ARG A 69 0.25 9.63 -7.80
N GLY A 70 0.02 10.09 -6.58
CA GLY A 70 -0.80 11.27 -6.32
C GLY A 70 -2.21 11.00 -5.82
N ALA A 71 -2.52 9.80 -5.37
CA ALA A 71 -3.79 9.54 -4.68
C ALA A 71 -3.92 10.46 -3.47
N SER A 72 -5.13 10.93 -3.19
CA SER A 72 -5.38 11.83 -2.05
C SER A 72 -5.38 11.11 -0.72
N GLY A 73 -5.64 9.81 -0.71
CA GLY A 73 -5.61 9.00 0.50
C GLY A 73 -5.83 7.54 0.21
N VAL A 74 -5.37 6.70 1.12
CA VAL A 74 -5.58 5.26 1.07
C VAL A 74 -5.99 4.79 2.45
N VAL A 75 -7.01 3.95 2.52
CA VAL A 75 -7.32 3.19 3.73
C VAL A 75 -6.72 1.81 3.54
N PHE A 76 -5.77 1.45 4.37
CA PHE A 76 -5.16 0.12 4.36
C PHE A 76 -5.87 -0.76 5.39
N VAL A 77 -6.23 -1.97 4.97
CA VAL A 77 -6.81 -2.96 5.87
C VAL A 77 -5.90 -4.18 5.88
N GLU A 78 -5.35 -4.48 7.04
CA GLU A 78 -4.43 -5.59 7.22
C GLU A 78 -4.65 -6.22 8.59
N LYS A 79 -4.91 -7.53 8.63
CA LYS A 79 -5.17 -8.25 9.87
C LYS A 79 -3.91 -8.74 10.58
N ASP A 80 -2.80 -8.91 9.87
CA ASP A 80 -1.54 -9.34 10.46
C ASP A 80 -0.87 -8.15 11.15
N ALA A 81 -0.71 -8.24 12.47
CA ALA A 81 -0.21 -7.12 13.26
C ALA A 81 1.22 -6.71 12.90
N LYS A 82 2.08 -7.67 12.58
CA LYS A 82 3.47 -7.36 12.22
C LYS A 82 3.55 -6.70 10.85
N ALA A 83 2.79 -7.19 9.89
CA ALA A 83 2.71 -6.57 8.57
C ALA A 83 2.15 -5.16 8.68
N ALA A 84 1.11 -4.98 9.49
CA ALA A 84 0.50 -3.68 9.74
C ALA A 84 1.49 -2.69 10.34
N GLN A 85 2.25 -3.12 11.33
CA GLN A 85 3.25 -2.26 11.98
C GLN A 85 4.33 -1.82 11.00
N ARG A 86 4.84 -2.74 10.20
CA ARG A 86 5.88 -2.41 9.21
C ARG A 86 5.34 -1.46 8.14
N LEU A 87 4.10 -1.68 7.69
CA LEU A 87 3.47 -0.77 6.74
C LEU A 87 3.35 0.63 7.31
N ASN A 88 2.93 0.75 8.58
CA ASN A 88 2.83 2.05 9.24
C ASN A 88 4.21 2.74 9.33
N GLU A 89 5.26 1.99 9.65
CA GLU A 89 6.62 2.53 9.66
C GLU A 89 7.03 3.04 8.27
N ASN A 90 6.71 2.29 7.23
CA ASN A 90 7.02 2.70 5.85
C ASN A 90 6.24 3.95 5.44
N LEU A 91 4.98 4.07 5.85
CA LEU A 91 4.21 5.28 5.62
C LEU A 91 4.86 6.50 6.27
N GLN A 92 5.35 6.34 7.49
CA GLN A 92 6.05 7.42 8.19
C GLN A 92 7.37 7.79 7.50
N LEU A 93 8.13 6.80 7.02
CA LEU A 93 9.35 7.05 6.26
C LEU A 93 9.10 7.87 5.00
N LEU A 94 7.95 7.71 4.38
CA LEU A 94 7.55 8.44 3.19
C LEU A 94 6.79 9.73 3.52
N SER A 95 6.69 10.08 4.80
CA SER A 95 5.98 11.28 5.30
C SER A 95 4.46 11.27 5.08
N TYR A 96 3.86 10.11 5.02
CA TYR A 96 2.41 9.96 4.93
C TYR A 96 1.81 9.76 6.32
N TYR A 97 1.68 10.84 7.09
CA TYR A 97 1.26 10.77 8.50
C TYR A 97 -0.25 10.68 8.71
N ASN A 98 -1.05 11.08 7.74
CA ASN A 98 -2.50 11.18 7.89
C ASN A 98 -3.25 10.04 7.21
N ILE A 99 -2.58 8.93 6.95
CA ILE A 99 -3.19 7.78 6.29
C ILE A 99 -3.95 6.94 7.32
N LYS A 100 -5.20 6.63 7.01
CA LYS A 100 -6.02 5.77 7.86
C LYS A 100 -5.57 4.32 7.76
N PHE A 101 -5.52 3.67 8.89
CA PHE A 101 -5.03 2.32 8.99
C PHE A 101 -5.98 1.47 9.84
N GLN A 102 -6.31 0.27 9.36
CA GLN A 102 -7.15 -0.67 10.07
C GLN A 102 -6.46 -2.03 10.13
N THR A 103 -6.38 -2.60 11.32
CA THR A 103 -5.79 -3.93 11.53
C THR A 103 -6.82 -5.05 11.40
N LYS A 104 -8.09 -4.72 11.24
CA LYS A 104 -9.18 -5.68 11.08
C LYS A 104 -9.93 -5.40 9.80
N THR A 105 -10.49 -6.44 9.20
CA THR A 105 -11.35 -6.31 8.03
C THR A 105 -12.76 -5.93 8.47
N ASP A 106 -12.92 -4.72 8.92
CA ASP A 106 -14.23 -4.20 9.34
C ASP A 106 -14.57 -2.98 8.50
N LEU A 107 -15.37 -3.21 7.48
CA LEU A 107 -15.76 -2.18 6.52
C LEU A 107 -16.80 -1.21 7.09
N THR A 108 -17.38 -1.53 8.26
CA THR A 108 -18.36 -0.62 8.88
C THR A 108 -17.71 0.68 9.34
N LEU A 109 -16.38 0.67 9.52
CA LEU A 109 -15.62 1.85 9.90
C LEU A 109 -15.25 2.74 8.71
N PHE A 110 -15.50 2.28 7.50
CA PHE A 110 -15.23 3.05 6.30
C PHE A 110 -16.38 4.00 6.01
N HIS A 111 -16.10 5.31 6.01
CA HIS A 111 -17.10 6.33 5.73
C HIS A 111 -16.94 6.86 4.31
N GLY A 112 -18.01 6.75 3.54
CA GLY A 112 -18.02 7.16 2.15
C GLY A 112 -17.57 6.06 1.21
N GLU A 113 -17.78 6.25 -0.07
CA GLU A 113 -17.39 5.30 -1.09
C GLU A 113 -15.98 5.61 -1.60
N PRO A 114 -15.10 4.60 -1.66
CA PRO A 114 -13.80 4.82 -2.28
C PRO A 114 -13.95 4.93 -3.79
N ASP A 115 -13.04 5.65 -4.42
CA ASP A 115 -12.99 5.74 -5.87
C ASP A 115 -12.40 4.46 -6.48
N LEU A 116 -11.47 3.82 -5.74
CA LEU A 116 -10.78 2.61 -6.18
C LEU A 116 -10.70 1.59 -5.06
N PHE A 117 -10.90 0.31 -5.42
CA PHE A 117 -10.72 -0.85 -4.54
C PHE A 117 -9.55 -1.68 -5.01
N TYR A 118 -8.81 -2.21 -4.06
CA TYR A 118 -7.77 -3.19 -4.30
C TYR A 118 -8.05 -4.48 -3.55
#